data_07469ff76cfe48ed6ccf0aefdb0107d8
#
_entry.id   07469ff76cfe48ed6ccf0aefdb0107d8
#
_cell.length_a   1.000
_cell.length_b   1.000
_cell.length_c   1.000
_cell.angle_alpha   90.00
_cell.angle_beta   90.00
_cell.angle_gamma   90.00
#
_symmetry.space_group_name_H-M   'P 1'
#
loop_
_entity.id
_entity.type
_entity.pdbx_description
1 polymer ?
#
loop_
_entity_poly.entity_id
_entity_poly.type
_entity_poly.pdbx_seq_one_letter_code
_entity_poly.pdbx_strand_id
1 'polypeptide(L)'
;DKLSILRIKKNNISDSEKLKNVTTEYDYLYSIVFDELKIEESDFYNLVLINEKLWDIEDKLRDKERDKSFDNNFIELARSVYFTNDKRAEIKKEINLKYGSLFVEEKSYKEY
;
A
#
# COMPACT_ATOMS: atom_id res chain seq x y z
N ASP A 1 -4.88 -3.25 -5.29
CA ASP A 1 -3.85 -3.02 -4.29
C ASP A 1 -2.43 -3.15 -4.85
N LYS A 2 -2.12 -4.24 -5.54
CA LYS A 2 -0.79 -4.45 -6.10
C LYS A 2 -0.35 -3.35 -7.07
N LEU A 3 -1.24 -2.85 -7.92
CA LEU A 3 -0.93 -1.76 -8.83
C LEU A 3 -0.57 -0.48 -8.09
N SER A 4 -1.28 -0.16 -6.99
CA SER A 4 -0.98 1.02 -6.18
C SER A 4 0.40 0.94 -5.54
N ILE A 5 0.79 -0.24 -5.06
CA ILE A 5 2.12 -0.49 -4.51
C ILE A 5 3.20 -0.36 -5.58
N LEU A 6 2.96 -0.90 -6.77
CA LEU A 6 3.88 -0.76 -7.90
C LEU A 6 4.08 0.69 -8.32
N ARG A 7 3.02 1.50 -8.26
CA ARG A 7 3.12 2.93 -8.54
C ARG A 7 4.05 3.63 -7.55
N ILE A 8 3.94 3.31 -6.26
CA ILE A 8 4.80 3.87 -5.23
C ILE A 8 6.25 3.42 -5.46
N LYS A 9 6.48 2.15 -5.76
CA LYS A 9 7.81 1.62 -6.09
C LYS A 9 8.41 2.34 -7.30
N LYS A 10 7.62 2.54 -8.35
CA LYS A 10 8.05 3.22 -9.56
C LYS A 10 8.52 4.65 -9.27
N ASN A 11 7.88 5.34 -8.34
CA ASN A 11 8.22 6.70 -7.95
C ASN A 11 9.42 6.78 -6.99
N ASN A 12 9.75 5.70 -6.29
CA ASN A 12 10.78 5.69 -5.25
C ASN A 12 12.04 4.90 -5.60
N ILE A 13 12.00 4.02 -6.60
CA ILE A 13 13.14 3.20 -7.01
C ILE A 13 13.96 3.97 -8.04
N SER A 14 15.27 4.09 -7.79
CA SER A 14 16.20 4.76 -8.70
C SER A 14 17.10 3.80 -9.50
N ASP A 15 17.24 2.54 -9.06
CA ASP A 15 17.99 1.52 -9.78
C ASP A 15 17.31 1.21 -11.12
N SER A 16 18.05 1.37 -12.23
CA SER A 16 17.48 1.27 -13.58
C SER A 16 16.93 -0.10 -13.92
N GLU A 17 17.57 -1.18 -13.47
CA GLU A 17 17.13 -2.54 -13.73
C GLU A 17 15.87 -2.88 -12.91
N LYS A 18 15.88 -2.53 -11.63
CA LYS A 18 14.70 -2.70 -10.77
C LYS A 18 13.53 -1.87 -11.26
N LEU A 19 13.78 -0.63 -11.67
CA LEU A 19 12.75 0.25 -12.21
C LEU A 19 12.12 -0.31 -13.49
N LYS A 20 12.93 -0.91 -14.36
CA LYS A 20 12.45 -1.57 -15.58
C LYS A 20 11.48 -2.71 -15.22
N ASN A 21 11.85 -3.55 -14.27
CA ASN A 21 11.01 -4.67 -13.83
C ASN A 21 9.70 -4.17 -13.23
N VAL A 22 9.75 -3.16 -12.37
CA VAL A 22 8.56 -2.56 -11.76
C VAL A 22 7.66 -1.92 -12.83
N THR A 23 8.23 -1.20 -13.77
CA THR A 23 7.48 -0.54 -14.85
C THR A 23 6.78 -1.55 -15.74
N THR A 24 7.45 -2.65 -16.09
CA THR A 24 6.86 -3.71 -16.91
C THR A 24 5.63 -4.33 -16.24
N GLU A 25 5.74 -4.64 -14.96
CA GLU A 25 4.63 -5.20 -14.18
C GLU A 25 3.51 -4.17 -13.98
N TYR A 26 3.88 -2.90 -13.73
CA TYR A 26 2.93 -1.81 -13.60
C TYR A 26 2.09 -1.63 -14.86
N ASP A 27 2.72 -1.57 -16.02
CA ASP A 27 2.02 -1.37 -17.29
C ASP A 27 1.07 -2.52 -17.61
N TYR A 28 1.48 -3.75 -17.31
CA TYR A 28 0.63 -4.94 -17.47
C TYR A 28 -0.61 -4.88 -16.59
N LEU A 29 -0.44 -4.60 -15.30
CA LEU A 29 -1.54 -4.53 -14.35
C LEU A 29 -2.43 -3.30 -14.56
N TYR A 30 -1.85 -2.19 -15.02
CA TYR A 30 -2.61 -0.97 -15.34
C TYR A 30 -3.72 -1.26 -16.35
N SER A 31 -3.38 -1.97 -17.42
CA SER A 31 -4.34 -2.37 -18.44
C SER A 31 -5.47 -3.23 -17.85
N ILE A 32 -5.14 -4.20 -17.00
CA ILE A 32 -6.14 -5.06 -16.34
C ILE A 32 -7.06 -4.22 -15.45
N VAL A 33 -6.51 -3.35 -14.62
CA VAL A 33 -7.28 -2.60 -13.63
C VAL A 33 -8.22 -1.60 -14.31
N PHE A 34 -7.73 -0.83 -15.27
CA PHE A 34 -8.50 0.28 -15.85
C PHE A 34 -9.27 -0.10 -17.11
N ASP A 35 -8.72 -0.99 -17.94
CA ASP A 35 -9.37 -1.37 -19.20
C ASP A 35 -10.30 -2.59 -19.06
N GLU A 36 -9.90 -3.60 -18.30
CA GLU A 36 -10.69 -4.81 -18.12
C GLU A 36 -11.65 -4.74 -16.93
N LEU A 37 -11.15 -4.38 -15.75
CA LEU A 37 -11.95 -4.30 -14.52
C LEU A 37 -12.68 -2.96 -14.38
N LYS A 38 -12.26 -1.96 -15.12
CA LYS A 38 -12.87 -0.62 -15.14
C LYS A 38 -13.01 0.01 -13.75
N ILE A 39 -11.96 -0.13 -12.94
CA ILE A 39 -11.90 0.46 -11.62
C ILE A 39 -11.77 1.99 -11.77
N GLU A 40 -12.54 2.74 -10.99
CA GLU A 40 -12.49 4.20 -11.01
C GLU A 40 -11.16 4.72 -10.44
N GLU A 41 -10.63 5.78 -11.06
CA GLU A 41 -9.38 6.40 -10.62
C GLU A 41 -9.42 6.85 -9.16
N SER A 42 -10.56 7.34 -8.67
CA SER A 42 -10.73 7.77 -7.29
C SER A 42 -10.52 6.63 -6.29
N ASP A 43 -11.02 5.44 -6.59
CA ASP A 43 -10.85 4.25 -5.76
C ASP A 43 -9.38 3.80 -5.75
N PHE A 44 -8.76 3.80 -6.93
CA PHE A 44 -7.34 3.50 -7.06
C PHE A 44 -6.48 4.51 -6.28
N TYR A 45 -6.79 5.80 -6.40
CA TYR A 45 -6.05 6.85 -5.72
C TYR A 45 -6.14 6.73 -4.19
N ASN A 46 -7.30 6.33 -3.66
CA ASN A 46 -7.45 6.08 -2.22
C ASN A 46 -6.49 4.99 -1.73
N LEU A 47 -6.29 3.93 -2.52
CA LEU A 47 -5.29 2.90 -2.21
C LEU A 47 -3.87 3.44 -2.30
N VAL A 48 -3.57 4.25 -3.30
CA VAL A 48 -2.25 4.88 -3.43
C VAL A 48 -1.93 5.70 -2.18
N LEU A 49 -2.87 6.54 -1.73
CA LEU A 49 -2.67 7.40 -0.55
C LEU A 49 -2.40 6.60 0.72
N ILE A 50 -3.18 5.56 0.97
CA ILE A 50 -2.99 4.77 2.19
C ILE A 50 -1.68 3.96 2.15
N ASN A 51 -1.32 3.44 0.98
CA ASN A 51 -0.07 2.71 0.80
C ASN A 51 1.16 3.63 0.86
N GLU A 52 1.07 4.87 0.36
CA GLU A 52 2.13 5.88 0.53
C GLU A 52 2.34 6.21 2.02
N LYS A 53 1.27 6.35 2.77
CA LYS A 53 1.37 6.59 4.21
C LYS A 53 2.10 5.45 4.92
N LEU A 54 1.79 4.20 4.59
CA LEU A 54 2.50 3.04 5.14
C LEU A 54 3.97 3.02 4.72
N TRP A 55 4.26 3.35 3.47
CA TRP A 55 5.63 3.44 2.97
C TRP A 55 6.45 4.44 3.78
N ASP A 56 5.92 5.63 4.03
CA ASP A 56 6.59 6.66 4.81
C ASP A 56 6.80 6.24 6.27
N ILE A 57 5.82 5.59 6.89
CA ILE A 57 5.92 5.07 8.25
C ILE A 57 7.03 4.03 8.33
N GLU A 58 7.09 3.10 7.39
CA GLU A 58 8.10 2.04 7.33
C GLU A 58 9.51 2.63 7.15
N ASP A 59 9.66 3.63 6.28
CA ASP A 59 10.95 4.30 6.10
C ASP A 59 11.43 4.97 7.39
N LYS A 60 10.53 5.67 8.08
CA LYS A 60 10.84 6.33 9.35
C LYS A 60 11.19 5.32 10.45
N LEU A 61 10.49 4.19 10.50
CA LEU A 61 10.80 3.12 11.44
C LEU A 61 12.18 2.51 11.17
N ARG A 62 12.55 2.33 9.91
CA ARG A 62 13.87 1.83 9.51
C ARG A 62 14.97 2.80 9.90
N ASP A 63 14.74 4.11 9.76
CA ASP A 63 15.67 5.13 10.21
C ASP A 63 15.87 5.06 11.73
N LYS A 64 14.79 4.94 12.50
CA LYS A 64 14.84 4.78 13.96
C LYS A 64 15.61 3.52 14.37
N GLU A 65 15.38 2.41 13.69
CA GLU A 65 16.10 1.17 13.94
C GLU A 65 17.60 1.30 13.65
N ARG A 66 17.95 1.95 12.54
CA ARG A 66 19.35 2.21 12.18
C ARG A 66 20.06 3.04 13.25
N ASP A 67 19.40 4.06 13.76
CA ASP A 67 19.93 4.96 14.80
C ASP A 67 19.79 4.39 16.22
N LYS A 68 19.15 3.22 16.38
CA LYS A 68 18.82 2.61 17.67
C LYS A 68 18.05 3.56 18.57
N SER A 69 17.17 4.39 17.98
CA SER A 69 16.40 5.41 18.66
C SER A 69 14.98 4.89 18.95
N PHE A 70 14.80 4.25 20.11
CA PHE A 70 13.52 3.64 20.52
C PHE A 70 12.78 4.55 21.50
N ASP A 71 12.59 5.79 21.09
CA ASP A 71 11.93 6.85 21.84
C ASP A 71 10.40 6.83 21.67
N ASN A 72 9.71 7.85 22.19
CA ASN A 72 8.27 7.99 22.04
C ASN A 72 7.84 8.11 20.57
N ASN A 73 8.66 8.75 19.72
CA ASN A 73 8.37 8.83 18.30
C ASN A 73 8.41 7.46 17.65
N PHE A 74 9.34 6.59 18.04
CA PHE A 74 9.37 5.21 17.56
C PHE A 74 8.08 4.48 17.95
N ILE A 75 7.63 4.63 19.19
CA ILE A 75 6.39 3.99 19.68
C ILE A 75 5.18 4.47 18.87
N GLU A 76 5.06 5.77 18.64
CA GLU A 76 3.96 6.34 17.85
C GLU A 76 3.98 5.86 16.39
N LEU A 77 5.15 5.78 15.78
CA LEU A 77 5.31 5.24 14.43
C LEU A 77 4.91 3.76 14.37
N ALA A 78 5.35 2.96 15.35
CA ALA A 78 5.01 1.55 15.42
C ALA A 78 3.50 1.34 15.58
N ARG A 79 2.84 2.13 16.42
CA ARG A 79 1.39 2.10 16.59
C ARG A 79 0.66 2.48 15.31
N SER A 80 1.16 3.47 14.59
CA SER A 80 0.53 3.93 13.35
C SER A 80 0.52 2.87 12.25
N VAL A 81 1.40 1.87 12.29
CA VAL A 81 1.42 0.76 11.33
C VAL A 81 0.11 -0.02 11.39
N TYR A 82 -0.29 -0.51 12.56
CA TYR A 82 -1.51 -1.33 12.62
C TYR A 82 -2.79 -0.51 12.45
N PHE A 83 -2.84 0.73 12.92
CA PHE A 83 -3.98 1.62 12.64
C PHE A 83 -4.14 1.89 11.15
N THR A 84 -3.03 2.19 10.46
CA THR A 84 -3.05 2.47 9.03
C THR A 84 -3.35 1.21 8.22
N ASN A 85 -2.82 0.05 8.62
CA ASN A 85 -3.14 -1.24 8.00
C ASN A 85 -4.63 -1.58 8.12
N ASP A 86 -5.25 -1.28 9.24
CA ASP A 86 -6.68 -1.52 9.42
C ASP A 86 -7.50 -0.65 8.46
N LYS A 87 -7.12 0.60 8.32
CA LYS A 87 -7.75 1.52 7.38
C LYS A 87 -7.58 1.06 5.93
N ARG A 88 -6.37 0.58 5.59
CA ARG A 88 -6.10 0.00 4.27
C ARG A 88 -7.00 -1.21 4.00
N ALA A 89 -7.16 -2.10 4.98
CA ALA A 89 -8.03 -3.27 4.85
C ALA A 89 -9.49 -2.88 4.61
N GLU A 90 -9.99 -1.83 5.28
CA GLU A 90 -11.33 -1.30 5.05
C GLU A 90 -11.50 -0.79 3.61
N ILE A 91 -10.53 -0.02 3.11
CA ILE A 91 -10.55 0.49 1.73
C ILE A 91 -10.56 -0.65 0.72
N LYS A 92 -9.70 -1.64 0.91
CA LYS A 92 -9.64 -2.84 0.05
C LYS A 92 -10.97 -3.59 0.06
N LYS A 93 -11.57 -3.77 1.22
CA LYS A 93 -12.86 -4.45 1.36
C LYS A 93 -13.96 -3.69 0.62
N GLU A 94 -14.03 -2.39 0.76
CA GLU A 94 -15.00 -1.54 0.06
C GLU A 94 -14.86 -1.67 -1.46
N ILE A 95 -13.63 -1.62 -1.97
CA ILE A 95 -13.35 -1.78 -3.39
C ILE A 95 -13.76 -3.17 -3.88
N ASN A 96 -13.40 -4.21 -3.14
CA ASN A 96 -13.77 -5.58 -3.50
C ASN A 96 -15.28 -5.76 -3.56
N LEU A 97 -16.02 -5.22 -2.63
CA LEU A 97 -17.47 -5.28 -2.62
C LEU A 97 -18.07 -4.48 -3.78
N LYS A 98 -17.56 -3.28 -4.03
CA LYS A 98 -18.03 -2.39 -5.11
C LYS A 98 -17.89 -3.03 -6.50
N TYR A 99 -16.76 -3.71 -6.74
CA TYR A 99 -16.46 -4.30 -8.06
C TYR A 99 -16.77 -5.80 -8.15
N GLY A 100 -17.49 -6.34 -7.17
CA GLY A 100 -17.99 -7.71 -7.22
C GLY A 100 -16.92 -8.80 -7.05
N SER A 101 -15.87 -8.53 -6.30
CA SER A 101 -14.86 -9.54 -6.00
C SER A 101 -15.45 -10.71 -5.23
N LEU A 102 -15.06 -11.93 -5.60
CA LEU A 102 -15.46 -13.15 -4.90
C LEU A 102 -14.68 -13.36 -3.60
N PHE A 103 -13.53 -12.69 -3.47
CA PHE A 103 -12.63 -12.86 -2.32
C PHE A 103 -12.63 -11.59 -1.47
N VAL A 104 -12.85 -11.77 -0.18
CA VAL A 104 -12.79 -10.70 0.83
C VAL A 104 -11.72 -11.06 1.83
N GLU A 105 -10.77 -10.15 2.05
CA GLU A 105 -9.72 -10.33 3.05
C GLU A 105 -10.32 -10.23 4.45
N GLU A 106 -10.10 -11.25 5.26
CA GLU A 106 -10.53 -11.28 6.66
C GLU A 106 -9.33 -11.28 7.58
N LYS A 107 -9.45 -10.58 8.70
CA LYS A 107 -8.41 -10.53 9.72
C LYS A 107 -8.69 -11.54 10.82
N SER A 108 -7.65 -12.25 11.25
CA SER A 108 -7.76 -13.28 12.29
C SER A 108 -7.19 -12.86 13.64
N TYR A 109 -6.54 -11.70 13.72
CA TYR A 109 -6.01 -11.23 14.99
C TYR A 109 -7.03 -10.42 15.79
N LYS A 110 -6.79 -10.37 17.10
CA LYS A 110 -7.69 -9.68 18.04
C LYS A 110 -7.74 -8.18 17.77
N GLU A 111 -8.91 -7.62 18.01
CA GLU A 111 -9.07 -6.16 18.05
C GLU A 111 -8.30 -5.58 19.25
N TYR A 112 -7.78 -4.41 19.07
CA TYR A 112 -7.09 -3.67 20.13
C TYR A 112 -7.96 -2.68 20.86
#